data_ca08f6877a783f76eb74090a09ecc289
#
_entry.id   ca08f6877a783f76eb74090a09ecc289
#
_cell.length_a   1.000
_cell.length_b   1.000
_cell.length_c   1.000
_cell.angle_alpha   90.00
_cell.angle_beta   90.00
_cell.angle_gamma   90.00
#
_symmetry.space_group_name_H-M   'P 1'
#
loop_
_entity.id
_entity.type
_entity.pdbx_description
1 polymer ?
#
loop_
_entity_poly.entity_id
_entity_poly.type
_entity_poly.pdbx_seq_one_letter_code
_entity_poly.pdbx_strand_id
1 'polypeptide(L)'
;MTNIEKALALINTFVTGDTEKAASLLAEGYIQHNLAYGTGRDAFVSSVQYLASAPVKTTVQNIRAFEDGDKVFLQTVYNIAGMGEQVAFDIFRFDADGRIAEHWDNLAAKAEPNPSGHTQIDGTMEKKDVDKEETRKIVASFVGDVLRGENTDKLTSYFDGDRYIQHNTGIADGLSGLGAALAALAEQGIQMIYTKTHYVLADGNYGLAVSEGTFGGVPTTYYDLFRVEDGKIAEHWDVMETLAAQDTWANQNGKF
;
A
#
# COMPACT_ATOMS: atom_id res chain seq x y z
N MET A 1 -23.38 -2.88 -6.35
CA MET A 1 -22.14 -2.37 -5.73
C MET A 1 -21.00 -2.74 -6.63
N THR A 2 -20.15 -1.78 -6.98
CA THR A 2 -18.85 -2.02 -7.64
C THR A 2 -17.89 -2.75 -6.70
N ASN A 3 -16.77 -3.26 -7.19
CA ASN A 3 -15.79 -3.91 -6.31
C ASN A 3 -15.18 -2.90 -5.32
N ILE A 4 -14.91 -1.67 -5.73
CA ILE A 4 -14.47 -0.58 -4.82
C ILE A 4 -15.53 -0.36 -3.72
N GLU A 5 -16.80 -0.23 -4.06
CA GLU A 5 -17.87 -0.06 -3.04
C GLU A 5 -17.95 -1.23 -2.07
N LYS A 6 -17.70 -2.47 -2.54
CA LYS A 6 -17.68 -3.66 -1.68
C LYS A 6 -16.47 -3.65 -0.74
N ALA A 7 -15.27 -3.31 -1.24
CA ALA A 7 -14.07 -3.21 -0.42
C ALA A 7 -14.23 -2.13 0.66
N LEU A 8 -14.74 -0.94 0.29
CA LEU A 8 -15.07 0.12 1.24
C LEU A 8 -16.12 -0.31 2.27
N ALA A 9 -17.18 -1.01 1.84
CA ALA A 9 -18.19 -1.55 2.74
C ALA A 9 -17.61 -2.58 3.71
N LEU A 10 -16.66 -3.41 3.26
CA LEU A 10 -16.00 -4.40 4.12
C LEU A 10 -15.18 -3.71 5.22
N ILE A 11 -14.28 -2.79 4.88
CA ILE A 11 -13.48 -2.10 5.90
C ILE A 11 -14.33 -1.25 6.84
N ASN A 12 -15.47 -0.70 6.36
CA ASN A 12 -16.40 0.03 7.20
C ASN A 12 -17.09 -0.85 8.26
N THR A 13 -17.10 -2.18 8.09
CA THR A 13 -17.62 -3.09 9.13
C THR A 13 -16.80 -3.04 10.42
N PHE A 14 -15.52 -2.64 10.38
CA PHE A 14 -14.73 -2.39 11.58
C PHE A 14 -15.26 -1.22 12.41
N VAL A 15 -15.94 -0.27 11.78
CA VAL A 15 -16.59 0.88 12.46
C VAL A 15 -17.98 0.51 12.96
N THR A 16 -18.78 -0.17 12.12
CA THR A 16 -20.19 -0.44 12.40
C THR A 16 -20.41 -1.69 13.26
N GLY A 17 -19.47 -2.64 13.23
CA GLY A 17 -19.65 -3.94 13.88
C GLY A 17 -20.59 -4.89 13.13
N ASP A 18 -20.94 -4.58 11.87
CA ASP A 18 -21.88 -5.36 11.06
C ASP A 18 -21.24 -6.66 10.55
N THR A 19 -21.34 -7.70 11.37
CA THR A 19 -20.77 -9.03 11.09
C THR A 19 -21.50 -9.75 9.95
N GLU A 20 -22.82 -9.55 9.78
CA GLU A 20 -23.59 -10.14 8.70
C GLU A 20 -23.16 -9.54 7.35
N LYS A 21 -22.97 -8.24 7.31
CA LYS A 21 -22.46 -7.54 6.13
C LYS A 21 -21.05 -8.03 5.78
N ALA A 22 -20.15 -8.12 6.75
CA ALA A 22 -18.79 -8.64 6.52
C ALA A 22 -18.83 -10.06 5.93
N ALA A 23 -19.58 -10.97 6.55
CA ALA A 23 -19.73 -12.34 6.07
C ALA A 23 -20.31 -12.42 4.64
N SER A 24 -21.25 -11.54 4.29
CA SER A 24 -21.88 -11.51 2.97
C SER A 24 -20.95 -11.05 1.85
N LEU A 25 -19.95 -10.22 2.17
CA LEU A 25 -18.99 -9.68 1.22
C LEU A 25 -17.81 -10.61 0.99
N LEU A 26 -17.47 -11.48 1.94
CA LEU A 26 -16.33 -12.38 1.89
C LEU A 26 -16.67 -13.72 1.23
N ALA A 27 -15.72 -14.25 0.46
CA ALA A 27 -15.76 -15.64 0.01
C ALA A 27 -15.62 -16.59 1.21
N GLU A 28 -16.14 -17.82 1.09
CA GLU A 28 -16.03 -18.82 2.14
C GLU A 28 -14.56 -19.16 2.45
N GLY A 29 -13.74 -19.30 1.40
CA GLY A 29 -12.32 -19.56 1.50
C GLY A 29 -11.45 -18.31 1.51
N TYR A 30 -11.91 -17.20 2.12
CA TYR A 30 -11.16 -15.94 2.21
C TYR A 30 -9.76 -16.14 2.79
N ILE A 31 -8.74 -15.58 2.11
CA ILE A 31 -7.33 -15.67 2.48
C ILE A 31 -6.84 -14.31 2.98
N GLN A 32 -6.20 -14.30 4.16
CA GLN A 32 -5.60 -13.12 4.77
C GLN A 32 -4.08 -13.19 4.68
N HIS A 33 -3.44 -12.12 4.16
CA HIS A 33 -1.99 -11.99 4.09
C HIS A 33 -1.40 -10.98 5.11
N ASN A 34 -2.25 -10.29 5.88
CA ASN A 34 -1.75 -9.63 7.09
C ASN A 34 -1.40 -10.69 8.13
N LEU A 35 -0.12 -10.78 8.44
CA LEU A 35 0.41 -11.86 9.28
C LEU A 35 0.04 -11.72 10.76
N ALA A 36 -0.45 -10.55 11.19
CA ALA A 36 -0.92 -10.30 12.55
C ALA A 36 -2.34 -10.81 12.81
N TYR A 37 -3.09 -11.21 11.76
CA TYR A 37 -4.49 -11.61 11.85
C TYR A 37 -4.71 -13.05 11.38
N GLY A 38 -5.74 -13.71 11.92
CA GLY A 38 -6.16 -15.04 11.47
C GLY A 38 -6.72 -15.01 10.04
N THR A 39 -6.65 -16.16 9.36
CA THR A 39 -7.18 -16.32 8.00
C THR A 39 -8.58 -16.95 8.02
N GLY A 40 -9.30 -16.77 6.91
CA GLY A 40 -10.66 -17.25 6.73
C GLY A 40 -11.73 -16.23 7.11
N ARG A 41 -12.93 -16.42 6.51
CA ARG A 41 -14.07 -15.53 6.71
C ARG A 41 -14.44 -15.37 8.19
N ASP A 42 -14.43 -16.48 8.95
CA ASP A 42 -14.84 -16.47 10.34
C ASP A 42 -13.86 -15.70 11.24
N ALA A 43 -12.55 -15.75 10.92
CA ALA A 43 -11.54 -14.96 11.62
C ALA A 43 -11.75 -13.45 11.37
N PHE A 44 -12.06 -13.06 10.13
CA PHE A 44 -12.38 -11.67 9.80
C PHE A 44 -13.64 -11.19 10.56
N VAL A 45 -14.72 -11.98 10.53
CA VAL A 45 -15.96 -11.68 11.25
C VAL A 45 -15.73 -11.54 12.76
N SER A 46 -14.91 -12.41 13.33
CA SER A 46 -14.51 -12.33 14.74
C SER A 46 -13.74 -11.04 15.06
N SER A 47 -12.87 -10.59 14.14
CA SER A 47 -12.16 -9.31 14.28
C SER A 47 -13.13 -8.13 14.26
N VAL A 48 -14.12 -8.13 13.37
CA VAL A 48 -15.19 -7.11 13.33
C VAL A 48 -15.93 -7.04 14.66
N GLN A 49 -16.32 -8.19 15.22
CA GLN A 49 -17.02 -8.27 16.50
C GLN A 49 -16.15 -7.77 17.67
N TYR A 50 -14.87 -8.15 17.67
CA TYR A 50 -13.91 -7.70 18.68
C TYR A 50 -13.76 -6.18 18.65
N LEU A 51 -13.53 -5.58 17.48
CA LEU A 51 -13.36 -4.13 17.32
C LEU A 51 -14.62 -3.34 17.70
N ALA A 52 -15.81 -3.87 17.38
CA ALA A 52 -17.06 -3.26 17.77
C ALA A 52 -17.25 -3.22 19.31
N SER A 53 -16.73 -4.22 20.03
CA SER A 53 -16.79 -4.30 21.50
C SER A 53 -15.70 -3.47 22.20
N ALA A 54 -14.67 -3.02 21.47
CA ALA A 54 -13.56 -2.29 22.06
C ALA A 54 -14.00 -0.95 22.68
N PRO A 55 -13.41 -0.53 23.81
CA PRO A 55 -13.76 0.73 24.47
C PRO A 55 -13.41 1.95 23.61
N VAL A 56 -12.28 1.90 22.89
CA VAL A 56 -11.90 2.91 21.90
C VAL A 56 -12.40 2.43 20.54
N LYS A 57 -13.22 3.24 19.90
CA LYS A 57 -13.85 2.88 18.62
C LYS A 57 -12.86 3.02 17.47
N THR A 58 -12.89 2.04 16.58
CA THR A 58 -12.17 2.10 15.32
C THR A 58 -12.73 3.20 14.42
N THR A 59 -11.85 3.94 13.77
CA THR A 59 -12.20 4.86 12.68
C THR A 59 -11.53 4.44 11.40
N VAL A 60 -12.19 4.70 10.28
CA VAL A 60 -11.72 4.37 8.93
C VAL A 60 -11.97 5.57 8.02
N GLN A 61 -10.94 6.05 7.34
CA GLN A 61 -11.03 7.11 6.35
C GLN A 61 -10.33 6.66 5.08
N ASN A 62 -11.08 6.37 4.02
CA ASN A 62 -10.48 6.11 2.71
C ASN A 62 -10.01 7.42 2.07
N ILE A 63 -8.81 7.40 1.50
CA ILE A 63 -8.17 8.55 0.85
C ILE A 63 -8.22 8.38 -0.66
N ARG A 64 -7.72 7.25 -1.19
CA ARG A 64 -7.69 6.92 -2.62
C ARG A 64 -8.19 5.50 -2.82
N ALA A 65 -8.80 5.25 -3.95
CA ALA A 65 -9.21 3.91 -4.39
C ALA A 65 -9.10 3.79 -5.90
N PHE A 66 -8.66 2.63 -6.37
CA PHE A 66 -8.77 2.27 -7.79
C PHE A 66 -8.91 0.76 -7.96
N GLU A 67 -9.29 0.36 -9.18
CA GLU A 67 -9.53 -1.05 -9.53
C GLU A 67 -8.71 -1.44 -10.75
N ASP A 68 -8.07 -2.60 -10.69
CA ASP A 68 -7.33 -3.19 -11.80
C ASP A 68 -7.62 -4.68 -11.93
N GLY A 69 -8.40 -5.04 -12.93
CA GLY A 69 -8.84 -6.40 -13.14
C GLY A 69 -9.73 -6.91 -11.99
N ASP A 70 -9.27 -7.94 -11.32
CA ASP A 70 -9.95 -8.54 -10.16
C ASP A 70 -9.50 -7.93 -8.82
N LYS A 71 -8.66 -6.91 -8.83
CA LYS A 71 -8.09 -6.31 -7.63
C LYS A 71 -8.53 -4.87 -7.42
N VAL A 72 -8.78 -4.54 -6.16
CA VAL A 72 -9.05 -3.17 -5.68
C VAL A 72 -7.94 -2.76 -4.74
N PHE A 73 -7.36 -1.60 -4.98
CA PHE A 73 -6.46 -0.91 -4.07
C PHE A 73 -7.21 0.16 -3.28
N LEU A 74 -6.93 0.25 -1.99
CA LEU A 74 -7.37 1.34 -1.12
C LEU A 74 -6.16 1.92 -0.38
N GLN A 75 -6.03 3.25 -0.39
CA GLN A 75 -5.21 3.97 0.59
C GLN A 75 -6.13 4.46 1.70
N THR A 76 -5.89 4.02 2.92
CA THR A 76 -6.81 4.22 4.04
C THR A 76 -6.07 4.69 5.28
N VAL A 77 -6.69 5.54 6.08
CA VAL A 77 -6.25 5.84 7.45
C VAL A 77 -7.15 5.08 8.41
N TYR A 78 -6.56 4.24 9.22
CA TYR A 78 -7.21 3.52 10.30
C TYR A 78 -6.76 4.05 11.66
N ASN A 79 -7.67 4.12 12.62
CA ASN A 79 -7.33 4.08 14.04
C ASN A 79 -8.03 2.87 14.66
N ILE A 80 -7.32 1.74 14.69
CA ILE A 80 -7.87 0.46 15.11
C ILE A 80 -7.75 0.35 16.63
N ALA A 81 -8.90 0.35 17.32
CA ALA A 81 -9.01 0.14 18.75
C ALA A 81 -8.03 0.99 19.60
N GLY A 82 -7.66 2.20 19.12
CA GLY A 82 -6.78 3.11 19.86
C GLY A 82 -5.28 2.85 19.69
N MET A 83 -4.88 2.07 18.66
CA MET A 83 -3.47 1.87 18.30
C MET A 83 -2.81 3.14 17.73
N GLY A 84 -3.56 4.25 17.60
CA GLY A 84 -3.14 5.44 16.87
C GLY A 84 -3.48 5.35 15.38
N GLU A 85 -3.33 6.46 14.69
CA GLU A 85 -3.58 6.50 13.25
C GLU A 85 -2.50 5.74 12.48
N GLN A 86 -2.96 4.84 11.60
CA GLN A 86 -2.12 4.05 10.70
C GLN A 86 -2.51 4.39 9.26
N VAL A 87 -1.53 4.63 8.41
CA VAL A 87 -1.74 4.69 6.96
C VAL A 87 -1.57 3.28 6.41
N ALA A 88 -2.57 2.81 5.69
CA ALA A 88 -2.60 1.48 5.10
C ALA A 88 -2.72 1.56 3.57
N PHE A 89 -2.05 0.65 2.90
CA PHE A 89 -2.27 0.30 1.50
C PHE A 89 -2.85 -1.11 1.48
N ASP A 90 -4.16 -1.20 1.24
CA ASP A 90 -4.93 -2.44 1.20
C ASP A 90 -5.13 -2.90 -0.25
N ILE A 91 -5.05 -4.18 -0.51
CA ILE A 91 -5.38 -4.79 -1.81
C ILE A 91 -6.36 -5.93 -1.57
N PHE A 92 -7.51 -5.86 -2.22
CA PHE A 92 -8.55 -6.89 -2.17
C PHE A 92 -8.68 -7.56 -3.54
N ARG A 93 -8.65 -8.88 -3.59
CA ARG A 93 -8.96 -9.65 -4.80
C ARG A 93 -10.37 -10.21 -4.72
N PHE A 94 -11.08 -10.11 -5.83
CA PHE A 94 -12.45 -10.60 -6.00
C PHE A 94 -12.48 -11.90 -6.78
N ASP A 95 -13.35 -12.82 -6.39
CA ASP A 95 -13.64 -14.04 -7.14
C ASP A 95 -14.66 -13.79 -8.27
N ALA A 96 -14.95 -14.84 -9.04
CA ALA A 96 -15.90 -14.76 -10.15
C ALA A 96 -17.36 -14.46 -9.72
N ASP A 97 -17.70 -14.73 -8.45
CA ASP A 97 -19.01 -14.41 -7.86
C ASP A 97 -19.06 -12.98 -7.32
N GLY A 98 -17.96 -12.24 -7.45
CA GLY A 98 -17.82 -10.86 -6.99
C GLY A 98 -17.77 -10.74 -5.46
N ARG A 99 -17.23 -11.77 -4.78
CA ARG A 99 -16.90 -11.73 -3.35
C ARG A 99 -15.42 -11.49 -3.15
N ILE A 100 -15.06 -10.88 -2.03
CA ILE A 100 -13.67 -10.66 -1.64
C ILE A 100 -13.09 -12.00 -1.19
N ALA A 101 -12.13 -12.51 -1.96
CA ALA A 101 -11.52 -13.82 -1.77
C ALA A 101 -10.14 -13.75 -1.11
N GLU A 102 -9.48 -12.58 -1.16
CA GLU A 102 -8.10 -12.44 -0.66
C GLU A 102 -7.77 -11.00 -0.32
N HIS A 103 -6.91 -10.78 0.67
CA HIS A 103 -6.51 -9.47 1.13
C HIS A 103 -5.03 -9.43 1.48
N TRP A 104 -4.35 -8.41 1.00
CA TRP A 104 -2.99 -8.00 1.34
C TRP A 104 -3.01 -6.57 1.84
N ASP A 105 -2.11 -6.23 2.72
CA ASP A 105 -1.93 -4.87 3.19
C ASP A 105 -0.48 -4.59 3.61
N ASN A 106 -0.13 -3.32 3.67
CA ASN A 106 0.96 -2.78 4.47
C ASN A 106 0.41 -1.66 5.33
N LEU A 107 0.85 -1.58 6.58
CA LEU A 107 0.48 -0.53 7.53
C LEU A 107 1.72 0.14 8.10
N ALA A 108 1.68 1.46 8.22
CA ALA A 108 2.67 2.25 8.93
C ALA A 108 1.99 3.31 9.80
N ALA A 109 2.60 3.63 10.94
CA ALA A 109 2.11 4.72 11.77
C ALA A 109 2.05 6.03 10.96
N LYS A 110 0.94 6.76 11.06
CA LYS A 110 0.83 8.09 10.49
C LYS A 110 1.83 9.02 11.18
N ALA A 111 2.68 9.64 10.41
CA ALA A 111 3.75 10.50 10.90
C ALA A 111 3.47 11.98 10.64
N GLU A 112 4.31 12.83 11.22
CA GLU A 112 4.37 14.26 10.89
C GLU A 112 4.76 14.43 9.41
N PRO A 113 4.48 15.62 8.83
CA PRO A 113 4.85 15.92 7.45
C PRO A 113 6.35 15.70 7.19
N ASN A 114 6.68 15.31 5.99
CA ASN A 114 8.05 15.14 5.52
C ASN A 114 8.82 16.49 5.45
N PRO A 115 10.13 16.51 5.13
CA PRO A 115 10.91 17.74 5.07
C PRO A 115 10.39 18.80 4.06
N SER A 116 9.58 18.42 3.09
CA SER A 116 8.91 19.32 2.14
C SER A 116 7.51 19.78 2.60
N GLY A 117 7.03 19.28 3.75
CA GLY A 117 5.73 19.64 4.32
C GLY A 117 4.57 18.78 3.83
N HIS A 118 4.83 17.70 3.07
CA HIS A 118 3.82 16.75 2.62
C HIS A 118 3.56 15.65 3.63
N THR A 119 2.29 15.24 3.73
CA THR A 119 1.89 14.09 4.54
C THR A 119 1.81 12.82 3.70
N GLN A 120 1.73 11.66 4.35
CA GLN A 120 1.57 10.36 3.67
C GLN A 120 0.27 10.25 2.87
N ILE A 121 -0.68 11.17 3.01
CA ILE A 121 -2.05 11.04 2.48
C ILE A 121 -2.51 12.22 1.62
N ASP A 122 -1.84 13.36 1.64
CA ASP A 122 -2.18 14.50 0.78
C ASP A 122 -1.72 14.31 -0.67
N GLY A 123 -1.60 15.39 -1.43
CA GLY A 123 -1.20 15.39 -2.83
C GLY A 123 -2.37 15.19 -3.81
N THR A 124 -2.04 14.81 -5.04
CA THR A 124 -3.00 14.74 -6.14
C THR A 124 -4.05 13.66 -5.89
N MET A 125 -5.33 14.04 -6.00
CA MET A 125 -6.48 13.13 -5.83
C MET A 125 -7.11 12.76 -7.17
N GLU A 126 -6.92 13.58 -8.19
CA GLU A 126 -7.52 13.37 -9.49
C GLU A 126 -6.81 12.27 -10.26
N LYS A 127 -7.57 11.25 -10.64
CA LYS A 127 -7.14 10.21 -11.57
C LYS A 127 -7.44 10.68 -13.00
N LYS A 128 -6.42 10.70 -13.85
CA LYS A 128 -6.59 10.97 -15.29
C LYS A 128 -6.93 9.68 -16.03
N ASP A 129 -7.87 9.77 -16.97
CA ASP A 129 -8.22 8.67 -17.86
C ASP A 129 -7.20 8.59 -19.01
N VAL A 130 -6.14 7.85 -18.76
CA VAL A 130 -5.05 7.55 -19.71
C VAL A 130 -4.84 6.04 -19.78
N ASP A 131 -4.06 5.59 -20.77
CA ASP A 131 -3.76 4.16 -20.92
C ASP A 131 -3.00 3.63 -19.68
N LYS A 132 -3.70 2.84 -18.88
CA LYS A 132 -3.14 2.24 -17.65
C LYS A 132 -1.98 1.27 -17.94
N GLU A 133 -1.93 0.66 -19.12
CA GLU A 133 -0.85 -0.26 -19.47
C GLU A 133 0.46 0.49 -19.73
N GLU A 134 0.40 1.73 -20.23
CA GLU A 134 1.55 2.61 -20.32
C GLU A 134 2.04 3.01 -18.91
N THR A 135 1.13 3.40 -18.02
CA THR A 135 1.43 3.68 -16.60
C THR A 135 2.07 2.48 -15.92
N ARG A 136 1.47 1.29 -16.07
CA ARG A 136 2.00 0.03 -15.53
C ARG A 136 3.43 -0.23 -16.00
N LYS A 137 3.68 -0.08 -17.29
CA LYS A 137 4.99 -0.29 -17.90
C LYS A 137 6.03 0.68 -17.35
N ILE A 138 5.69 1.97 -17.21
CA ILE A 138 6.60 2.98 -16.65
C ILE A 138 6.96 2.62 -15.22
N VAL A 139 5.95 2.34 -14.37
CA VAL A 139 6.18 1.98 -12.97
C VAL A 139 6.99 0.68 -12.84
N ALA A 140 6.62 -0.38 -13.57
CA ALA A 140 7.34 -1.65 -13.54
C ALA A 140 8.80 -1.50 -13.98
N SER A 141 9.04 -0.70 -15.04
CA SER A 141 10.39 -0.43 -15.53
C SER A 141 11.20 0.39 -14.52
N PHE A 142 10.61 1.41 -13.90
CA PHE A 142 11.27 2.20 -12.87
C PHE A 142 11.67 1.33 -11.66
N VAL A 143 10.74 0.52 -11.18
CA VAL A 143 11.01 -0.37 -10.03
C VAL A 143 12.13 -1.39 -10.39
N GLY A 144 12.13 -1.96 -11.58
CA GLY A 144 13.18 -2.87 -12.05
C GLY A 144 14.53 -2.16 -12.22
N ASP A 145 14.55 -1.13 -13.05
CA ASP A 145 15.78 -0.43 -13.40
C ASP A 145 16.41 0.27 -12.19
N VAL A 146 15.61 0.92 -11.34
CA VAL A 146 16.11 1.83 -10.30
C VAL A 146 16.00 1.22 -8.90
N LEU A 147 14.82 0.80 -8.45
CA LEU A 147 14.65 0.35 -7.06
C LEU A 147 15.30 -1.03 -6.83
N ARG A 148 15.24 -1.94 -7.80
CA ARG A 148 15.96 -3.22 -7.75
C ARG A 148 17.40 -3.11 -8.24
N GLY A 149 17.79 -1.97 -8.80
CA GLY A 149 19.17 -1.69 -9.19
C GLY A 149 19.64 -2.36 -10.48
N GLU A 150 18.72 -2.80 -11.37
CA GLU A 150 19.09 -3.47 -12.61
C GLU A 150 19.78 -2.53 -13.61
N ASN A 151 19.42 -1.21 -13.56
CA ASN A 151 19.92 -0.21 -14.51
C ASN A 151 19.81 1.22 -13.96
N THR A 152 20.48 1.50 -12.86
CA THR A 152 20.37 2.75 -12.11
C THR A 152 20.74 4.01 -12.89
N ASP A 153 21.53 3.89 -13.97
CA ASP A 153 21.87 4.99 -14.85
C ASP A 153 20.65 5.62 -15.54
N LYS A 154 19.53 4.90 -15.60
CA LYS A 154 18.28 5.40 -16.14
C LYS A 154 17.47 6.29 -15.17
N LEU A 155 17.89 6.45 -13.93
CA LEU A 155 17.12 7.18 -12.89
C LEU A 155 16.53 8.48 -13.43
N THR A 156 17.35 9.36 -13.97
CA THR A 156 16.93 10.68 -14.44
C THR A 156 15.95 10.63 -15.62
N SER A 157 15.94 9.53 -16.39
CA SER A 157 15.03 9.39 -17.53
C SER A 157 13.57 9.19 -17.13
N TYR A 158 13.31 8.77 -15.90
CA TYR A 158 11.95 8.56 -15.38
C TYR A 158 11.30 9.83 -14.86
N PHE A 159 12.02 10.93 -14.70
CA PHE A 159 11.54 12.16 -14.10
C PHE A 159 11.65 13.35 -15.03
N ASP A 160 10.90 14.40 -14.75
CA ASP A 160 11.00 15.68 -15.43
C ASP A 160 11.89 16.64 -14.63
N GLY A 161 13.20 16.48 -14.81
CA GLY A 161 14.19 17.21 -14.03
C GLY A 161 14.07 16.87 -12.53
N ASP A 162 13.97 17.91 -11.69
CA ASP A 162 13.81 17.77 -10.23
C ASP A 162 12.33 17.85 -9.78
N ARG A 163 11.37 17.82 -10.71
CA ARG A 163 9.93 17.86 -10.41
C ARG A 163 9.42 16.47 -10.03
N TYR A 164 9.43 16.20 -8.74
CA TYR A 164 8.97 14.95 -8.16
C TYR A 164 8.46 15.21 -6.75
N ILE A 165 7.17 15.03 -6.54
CA ILE A 165 6.52 15.23 -5.24
C ILE A 165 6.65 13.93 -4.43
N GLN A 166 7.10 14.07 -3.20
CA GLN A 166 7.38 12.93 -2.32
C GLN A 166 6.50 12.96 -1.08
N HIS A 167 5.90 11.82 -0.74
CA HIS A 167 5.07 11.64 0.45
C HIS A 167 5.66 10.64 1.46
N ASN A 168 6.83 10.07 1.18
CA ASN A 168 7.58 9.31 2.18
C ASN A 168 7.99 10.24 3.34
N THR A 169 7.85 9.76 4.56
CA THR A 169 8.02 10.57 5.78
C THR A 169 9.42 11.10 6.00
N GLY A 170 10.43 10.47 5.40
CA GLY A 170 11.85 10.82 5.56
C GLY A 170 12.49 11.49 4.35
N ILE A 171 11.75 11.68 3.24
CA ILE A 171 12.30 12.12 1.96
C ILE A 171 11.67 13.45 1.54
N ALA A 172 12.51 14.42 1.17
CA ALA A 172 12.05 15.67 0.57
C ALA A 172 11.74 15.50 -0.92
N ASP A 173 11.04 16.49 -1.50
CA ASP A 173 10.73 16.56 -2.93
C ASP A 173 11.98 16.55 -3.81
N GLY A 174 11.79 16.14 -5.05
CA GLY A 174 12.77 16.14 -6.11
C GLY A 174 13.73 14.95 -6.05
N LEU A 175 14.43 14.74 -7.14
CA LEU A 175 15.57 13.81 -7.17
C LEU A 175 16.68 14.25 -6.22
N SER A 176 16.81 15.55 -6.00
CA SER A 176 17.73 16.13 -5.02
C SER A 176 17.39 15.67 -3.60
N GLY A 177 16.10 15.70 -3.21
CA GLY A 177 15.62 15.19 -1.92
C GLY A 177 15.80 13.67 -1.78
N LEU A 178 15.45 12.90 -2.81
CA LEU A 178 15.68 11.46 -2.84
C LEU A 178 17.18 11.14 -2.68
N GLY A 179 18.04 11.80 -3.45
CA GLY A 179 19.50 11.59 -3.37
C GLY A 179 20.06 11.91 -1.99
N ALA A 180 19.62 13.00 -1.36
CA ALA A 180 20.04 13.38 0.00
C ALA A 180 19.61 12.33 1.03
N ALA A 181 18.38 11.82 0.94
CA ALA A 181 17.88 10.79 1.84
C ALA A 181 18.65 9.46 1.70
N LEU A 182 18.92 9.02 0.46
CA LEU A 182 19.70 7.82 0.22
C LEU A 182 21.15 7.96 0.70
N ALA A 183 21.77 9.13 0.55
CA ALA A 183 23.09 9.41 1.09
C ALA A 183 23.12 9.34 2.61
N ALA A 184 22.12 9.92 3.28
CA ALA A 184 22.01 9.88 4.73
C ALA A 184 21.81 8.46 5.27
N LEU A 185 21.04 7.61 4.59
CA LEU A 185 20.92 6.19 4.92
C LEU A 185 22.26 5.45 4.76
N ALA A 186 22.98 5.72 3.68
CA ALA A 186 24.28 5.10 3.41
C ALA A 186 25.33 5.50 4.47
N GLU A 187 25.34 6.76 4.93
CA GLU A 187 26.20 7.22 6.02
C GLU A 187 25.93 6.49 7.35
N GLN A 188 24.67 6.08 7.57
CA GLN A 188 24.26 5.28 8.73
C GLN A 188 24.48 3.77 8.53
N GLY A 189 24.98 3.35 7.37
CA GLY A 189 25.14 1.94 7.01
C GLY A 189 23.81 1.21 6.76
N ILE A 190 22.71 1.96 6.55
CA ILE A 190 21.40 1.41 6.26
C ILE A 190 21.25 1.25 4.75
N GLN A 191 20.96 0.02 4.33
CA GLN A 191 20.65 -0.29 2.94
C GLN A 191 19.17 -0.57 2.77
N MET A 192 18.57 0.01 1.74
CA MET A 192 17.22 -0.30 1.26
C MET A 192 17.38 -1.14 0.00
N ILE A 193 16.94 -2.40 0.06
CA ILE A 193 17.13 -3.38 -1.01
C ILE A 193 15.77 -3.92 -1.42
N TYR A 194 15.44 -3.78 -2.71
CA TYR A 194 14.31 -4.45 -3.35
C TYR A 194 14.81 -5.72 -4.02
N THR A 195 14.32 -6.88 -3.60
CA THR A 195 14.74 -8.18 -4.15
C THR A 195 13.80 -8.70 -5.21
N LYS A 196 12.49 -8.45 -5.06
CA LYS A 196 11.48 -8.92 -5.99
C LYS A 196 10.27 -7.99 -6.00
N THR A 197 9.73 -7.76 -7.19
CA THR A 197 8.40 -7.16 -7.40
C THR A 197 7.42 -8.25 -7.77
N HIS A 198 6.35 -8.39 -7.00
CA HIS A 198 5.34 -9.44 -7.21
C HIS A 198 4.40 -9.08 -8.35
N TYR A 199 3.91 -7.82 -8.36
CA TYR A 199 3.05 -7.29 -9.42
C TYR A 199 2.98 -5.75 -9.35
N VAL A 200 2.45 -5.17 -10.42
CA VAL A 200 2.10 -3.75 -10.49
C VAL A 200 0.64 -3.64 -10.89
N LEU A 201 -0.17 -3.00 -10.05
CA LEU A 201 -1.54 -2.61 -10.37
C LEU A 201 -1.54 -1.22 -11.00
N ALA A 202 -2.44 -0.97 -11.95
CA ALA A 202 -2.56 0.36 -12.56
C ALA A 202 -4.01 0.70 -12.89
N ASP A 203 -4.36 1.98 -12.73
CA ASP A 203 -5.65 2.53 -13.17
C ASP A 203 -5.45 4.01 -13.54
N GLY A 204 -5.71 4.34 -14.82
CA GLY A 204 -5.38 5.63 -15.37
C GLY A 204 -3.89 5.94 -15.19
N ASN A 205 -3.58 7.07 -14.58
CA ASN A 205 -2.22 7.53 -14.34
C ASN A 205 -1.63 7.13 -12.98
N TYR A 206 -2.29 6.25 -12.21
CA TYR A 206 -1.76 5.69 -10.97
C TYR A 206 -1.25 4.26 -11.17
N GLY A 207 -0.09 3.95 -10.60
CA GLY A 207 0.50 2.62 -10.57
C GLY A 207 1.03 2.26 -9.19
N LEU A 208 0.62 1.11 -8.66
CA LEU A 208 1.06 0.58 -7.37
C LEU A 208 1.98 -0.61 -7.61
N ALA A 209 3.23 -0.52 -7.20
CA ALA A 209 4.16 -1.64 -7.15
C ALA A 209 4.14 -2.32 -5.78
N VAL A 210 4.08 -3.65 -5.78
CA VAL A 210 4.12 -4.49 -4.58
C VAL A 210 5.41 -5.29 -4.60
N SER A 211 6.29 -5.00 -3.66
CA SER A 211 7.65 -5.56 -3.66
C SER A 211 8.06 -6.06 -2.28
N GLU A 212 9.07 -6.91 -2.27
CA GLU A 212 9.75 -7.39 -1.07
C GLU A 212 11.25 -7.14 -1.13
N GLY A 213 11.87 -7.08 0.03
CA GLY A 213 13.31 -6.91 0.16
C GLY A 213 13.76 -6.78 1.61
N THR A 214 14.75 -5.91 1.85
CA THR A 214 15.22 -5.63 3.21
C THR A 214 15.46 -4.14 3.41
N PHE A 215 15.22 -3.66 4.63
CA PHE A 215 15.62 -2.35 5.09
C PHE A 215 16.54 -2.50 6.30
N GLY A 216 17.78 -2.03 6.20
CA GLY A 216 18.80 -2.25 7.24
C GLY A 216 19.07 -3.73 7.53
N GLY A 217 18.91 -4.60 6.52
CA GLY A 217 19.06 -6.05 6.66
C GLY A 217 17.84 -6.80 7.23
N VAL A 218 16.75 -6.08 7.56
CA VAL A 218 15.52 -6.69 8.09
C VAL A 218 14.53 -6.92 6.95
N PRO A 219 13.89 -8.09 6.83
CA PRO A 219 12.87 -8.35 5.82
C PRO A 219 11.77 -7.31 5.85
N THR A 220 11.50 -6.69 4.72
CA THR A 220 10.59 -5.55 4.58
C THR A 220 9.77 -5.69 3.30
N THR A 221 8.51 -5.31 3.37
CA THR A 221 7.63 -5.19 2.22
C THR A 221 7.45 -3.73 1.85
N TYR A 222 7.41 -3.45 0.55
CA TYR A 222 7.34 -2.12 -0.03
C TYR A 222 6.10 -2.04 -0.92
N TYR A 223 5.17 -1.16 -0.56
CA TYR A 223 4.03 -0.82 -1.39
C TYR A 223 4.22 0.63 -1.84
N ASP A 224 4.56 0.80 -3.12
CA ASP A 224 4.93 2.07 -3.72
C ASP A 224 3.86 2.50 -4.71
N LEU A 225 3.14 3.57 -4.42
CA LEU A 225 2.15 4.18 -5.29
C LEU A 225 2.78 5.35 -6.03
N PHE A 226 2.73 5.30 -7.34
CA PHE A 226 3.23 6.35 -8.22
C PHE A 226 2.10 6.99 -9.02
N ARG A 227 2.20 8.29 -9.24
CA ARG A 227 1.42 9.00 -10.25
C ARG A 227 2.33 9.38 -11.42
N VAL A 228 1.88 9.02 -12.60
CA VAL A 228 2.58 9.30 -13.86
C VAL A 228 1.93 10.51 -14.53
N GLU A 229 2.72 11.43 -15.04
CA GLU A 229 2.30 12.59 -15.81
C GLU A 229 3.23 12.78 -16.99
N ASP A 230 2.66 12.89 -18.20
CA ASP A 230 3.40 13.07 -19.46
C ASP A 230 4.54 12.03 -19.65
N GLY A 231 4.27 10.77 -19.27
CA GLY A 231 5.22 9.68 -19.38
C GLY A 231 6.35 9.70 -18.33
N LYS A 232 6.23 10.52 -17.29
CA LYS A 232 7.20 10.65 -16.19
C LYS A 232 6.56 10.38 -14.84
N ILE A 233 7.35 9.90 -13.90
CA ILE A 233 6.95 9.78 -12.49
C ILE A 233 6.93 11.19 -11.89
N ALA A 234 5.77 11.63 -11.45
CA ALA A 234 5.55 12.98 -10.95
C ALA A 234 5.33 13.01 -9.44
N GLU A 235 4.87 11.91 -8.83
CA GLU A 235 4.50 11.89 -7.43
C GLU A 235 4.55 10.46 -6.87
N HIS A 236 4.89 10.31 -5.58
CA HIS A 236 5.10 9.02 -4.93
C HIS A 236 4.59 9.03 -3.50
N TRP A 237 3.86 7.99 -3.14
CA TRP A 237 3.48 7.61 -1.78
C TRP A 237 3.95 6.19 -1.51
N ASP A 238 4.31 5.89 -0.29
CA ASP A 238 4.65 4.52 0.07
C ASP A 238 4.16 4.13 1.47
N VAL A 239 4.04 2.83 1.66
CA VAL A 239 3.94 2.21 2.97
C VAL A 239 4.92 1.05 3.01
N MET A 240 5.93 1.18 3.85
CA MET A 240 6.89 0.14 4.16
C MET A 240 6.48 -0.59 5.44
N GLU A 241 6.54 -1.91 5.44
CA GLU A 241 6.26 -2.71 6.63
C GLU A 241 7.37 -3.74 6.86
N THR A 242 7.97 -3.68 8.04
CA THR A 242 8.93 -4.70 8.49
C THR A 242 8.18 -5.96 8.86
N LEU A 243 8.61 -7.10 8.33
CA LEU A 243 8.01 -8.38 8.67
C LEU A 243 8.37 -8.78 10.09
N ALA A 244 7.36 -9.09 10.89
CA ALA A 244 7.53 -9.69 12.21
C ALA A 244 8.17 -11.09 12.11
N ALA A 245 8.76 -11.56 13.19
CA ALA A 245 9.33 -12.90 13.27
C ALA A 245 8.26 -13.97 12.99
N GLN A 246 8.61 -14.98 12.20
CA GLN A 246 7.66 -15.99 11.70
C GLN A 246 6.91 -16.74 12.81
N ASP A 247 7.51 -16.90 13.97
CA ASP A 247 6.90 -17.55 15.15
C ASP A 247 5.78 -16.72 15.78
N THR A 248 5.64 -15.44 15.38
CA THR A 248 4.57 -14.54 15.84
C THR A 248 3.39 -14.45 14.86
N TRP A 249 3.47 -15.11 13.70
CA TRP A 249 2.44 -15.02 12.68
C TRP A 249 1.15 -15.72 13.08
N ALA A 250 0.03 -15.04 12.95
CA ALA A 250 -1.31 -15.58 13.23
C ALA A 250 -1.86 -16.45 12.09
N ASN A 251 -1.25 -16.41 10.90
CA ASN A 251 -1.57 -17.26 9.75
C ASN A 251 -0.29 -17.65 9.02
N GLN A 252 -0.38 -18.68 8.15
CA GLN A 252 0.76 -19.22 7.40
C GLN A 252 0.64 -19.03 5.87
N ASN A 253 -0.20 -18.10 5.43
CA ASN A 253 -0.41 -17.84 3.99
C ASN A 253 0.78 -17.13 3.34
N GLY A 254 1.69 -16.54 4.16
CA GLY A 254 2.74 -15.65 3.71
C GLY A 254 2.22 -14.23 3.46
N LYS A 255 3.14 -13.30 3.21
CA LYS A 255 2.81 -11.88 2.99
C LYS A 255 2.38 -11.58 1.55
N PHE A 256 2.64 -12.52 0.58
CA PHE A 256 2.35 -12.38 -0.85
C PHE A 256 1.70 -13.61 -1.43
#